data_63c7bfdb52915e6b45dec6c1c611d0e0
#
_entry.id   63c7bfdb52915e6b45dec6c1c611d0e0
#
_cell.length_a   1.000
_cell.length_b   1.000
_cell.length_c   1.000
_cell.angle_alpha   90.00
_cell.angle_beta   90.00
_cell.angle_gamma   90.00
#
_symmetry.space_group_name_H-M   'P 1'
#
loop_
_entity.id
_entity.type
_entity.pdbx_description
1 polymer ?
#
loop_
_entity_poly.entity_id
_entity_poly.type
_entity_poly.pdbx_seq_one_letter_code
_entity_poly.pdbx_strand_id
1 'polypeptide(L)'
;MINDIIKTTIAAAAIVMGSAMAWAGSNAAAEAGKAYAAQDYNKALELYGQAAKTDGVSGKLYYNIANTHYRLKDRGQTILYYERALMLDPSNSQARADLEFVREKWQISEDTGASVVADTVGRLSTNAWATIAVVAFLLTLLLAAAYVAAPSVALRKVGFFGAGLTLAVCVVANVCAIYMYGRATSHDCAIVTVPQATLGTAPRQPKGKEVAFKLKEGYKVQLRDSVSLRNGLVTEKWYDVETSDSRRAWVSAKSITII
;
A
#
# COMPACT_ATOMS: atom_id res chain seq x y z
N MET A 1 20.46 5.82 -42.32
CA MET A 1 20.70 4.89 -41.18
C MET A 1 21.12 5.62 -39.89
N ILE A 2 22.21 6.40 -39.82
CA ILE A 2 22.60 7.16 -38.61
C ILE A 2 21.56 8.23 -38.25
N ASN A 3 21.03 8.98 -39.24
CA ASN A 3 19.98 9.98 -39.01
C ASN A 3 18.64 9.39 -38.54
N ASP A 4 18.34 8.15 -38.87
CA ASP A 4 17.10 7.49 -38.44
C ASP A 4 17.22 6.95 -37.02
N ILE A 5 18.42 6.52 -36.62
CA ILE A 5 18.73 6.15 -35.23
C ILE A 5 18.66 7.37 -34.31
N ILE A 6 19.17 8.51 -34.76
CA ILE A 6 19.10 9.77 -34.01
C ILE A 6 17.64 10.23 -33.84
N LYS A 7 16.83 10.14 -34.89
CA LYS A 7 15.39 10.50 -34.84
C LYS A 7 14.59 9.56 -33.92
N THR A 8 14.88 8.26 -33.94
CA THR A 8 14.21 7.30 -33.04
C THR A 8 14.64 7.45 -31.59
N THR A 9 15.90 7.77 -31.31
CA THR A 9 16.35 8.05 -29.93
C THR A 9 15.80 9.37 -29.40
N ILE A 10 15.67 10.40 -30.23
CA ILE A 10 15.04 11.68 -29.84
C ILE A 10 13.54 11.48 -29.60
N ALA A 11 12.85 10.70 -30.44
CA ALA A 11 11.44 10.36 -30.23
C ALA A 11 11.19 9.55 -28.97
N ALA A 12 12.07 8.57 -28.66
CA ALA A 12 12.00 7.81 -27.42
C ALA A 12 12.27 8.68 -26.18
N ALA A 13 13.24 9.60 -26.26
CA ALA A 13 13.51 10.56 -25.18
C ALA A 13 12.34 11.55 -24.99
N ALA A 14 11.66 11.97 -26.06
CA ALA A 14 10.49 12.85 -26.00
C ALA A 14 9.27 12.13 -25.37
N ILE A 15 9.10 10.82 -25.59
CA ILE A 15 8.04 10.01 -24.97
C ILE A 15 8.32 9.87 -23.46
N VAL A 16 9.58 9.70 -23.04
CA VAL A 16 9.96 9.64 -21.62
C VAL A 16 9.82 11.02 -20.93
N MET A 17 10.09 12.12 -21.63
CA MET A 17 9.85 13.48 -21.10
C MET A 17 8.38 13.90 -21.14
N GLY A 18 7.56 13.34 -22.03
CA GLY A 18 6.13 13.64 -22.14
C GLY A 18 5.29 13.11 -20.98
N SER A 19 5.79 12.16 -20.20
CA SER A 19 5.12 11.64 -19.00
C SER A 19 5.32 12.50 -17.76
N ALA A 20 6.12 13.58 -17.83
CA ALA A 20 6.25 14.60 -16.79
C ALA A 20 5.18 15.69 -16.86
N MET A 21 4.20 15.56 -17.77
CA MET A 21 3.13 16.56 -17.91
C MET A 21 2.03 16.33 -16.91
N ALA A 22 1.89 17.36 -16.08
CA ALA A 22 0.69 17.77 -15.36
C ALA A 22 0.23 16.88 -14.20
N TRP A 23 1.00 16.87 -13.13
CA TRP A 23 0.40 16.88 -11.80
C TRP A 23 -0.01 18.31 -11.44
N ALA A 24 -0.88 18.91 -12.23
CA ALA A 24 -1.78 19.94 -11.76
C ALA A 24 -2.82 19.17 -10.92
N GLY A 25 -2.46 18.85 -9.66
CA GLY A 25 -3.45 18.38 -8.70
C GLY A 25 -4.63 19.33 -8.75
N SER A 26 -5.86 18.79 -8.77
CA SER A 26 -7.04 19.64 -8.87
C SER A 26 -6.99 20.71 -7.80
N ASN A 27 -7.62 21.82 -8.10
CA ASN A 27 -7.85 22.90 -7.13
C ASN A 27 -8.48 22.35 -5.83
N ALA A 28 -9.22 21.24 -5.93
CA ALA A 28 -9.90 20.58 -4.82
C ALA A 28 -8.95 20.07 -3.71
N ALA A 29 -7.82 19.43 -4.05
CA ALA A 29 -6.86 18.97 -3.05
C ALA A 29 -6.16 20.14 -2.33
N ALA A 30 -5.87 21.22 -3.06
CA ALA A 30 -5.28 22.43 -2.48
C ALA A 30 -6.30 23.17 -1.58
N GLU A 31 -7.55 23.26 -2.01
CA GLU A 31 -8.63 23.84 -1.21
C GLU A 31 -8.93 23.01 0.03
N ALA A 32 -8.90 21.69 -0.07
CA ALA A 32 -9.02 20.80 1.08
C ALA A 32 -7.93 21.07 2.13
N GLY A 33 -6.69 21.29 1.68
CA GLY A 33 -5.58 21.68 2.58
C GLY A 33 -5.84 23.04 3.28
N LYS A 34 -6.43 24.00 2.59
CA LYS A 34 -6.83 25.29 3.20
C LYS A 34 -7.95 25.10 4.24
N ALA A 35 -8.96 24.29 3.92
CA ALA A 35 -10.05 23.97 4.84
C ALA A 35 -9.51 23.23 6.08
N TYR A 36 -8.57 22.29 5.91
CA TYR A 36 -7.90 21.63 7.02
C TYR A 36 -7.13 22.62 7.90
N ALA A 37 -6.38 23.55 7.31
CA ALA A 37 -5.65 24.59 8.05
C ALA A 37 -6.59 25.54 8.79
N ALA A 38 -7.78 25.80 8.24
CA ALA A 38 -8.86 26.57 8.88
C ALA A 38 -9.63 25.76 9.93
N GLN A 39 -9.24 24.50 10.20
CA GLN A 39 -9.90 23.57 11.12
C GLN A 39 -11.33 23.17 10.71
N ASP A 40 -11.75 23.47 9.49
CA ASP A 40 -13.00 22.97 8.91
C ASP A 40 -12.77 21.56 8.33
N TYR A 41 -12.67 20.58 9.23
CA TYR A 41 -12.30 19.22 8.89
C TYR A 41 -13.37 18.50 8.05
N ASN A 42 -14.65 18.83 8.27
CA ASN A 42 -15.75 18.23 7.50
C ASN A 42 -15.67 18.69 6.03
N LYS A 43 -15.47 19.98 5.80
CA LYS A 43 -15.26 20.53 4.46
C LYS A 43 -13.99 20.01 3.83
N ALA A 44 -12.91 19.86 4.61
CA ALA A 44 -11.67 19.26 4.12
C ALA A 44 -11.89 17.83 3.62
N LEU A 45 -12.64 16.97 4.34
CA LEU A 45 -12.96 15.61 3.90
C LEU A 45 -13.81 15.61 2.63
N GLU A 46 -14.78 16.49 2.51
CA GLU A 46 -15.61 16.61 1.30
C GLU A 46 -14.73 16.93 0.09
N LEU A 47 -13.87 17.96 0.20
CA LEU A 47 -12.97 18.38 -0.86
C LEU A 47 -11.91 17.32 -1.22
N TYR A 48 -11.34 16.62 -0.21
CA TYR A 48 -10.45 15.49 -0.47
C TYR A 48 -11.19 14.33 -1.17
N GLY A 49 -12.46 14.10 -0.81
CA GLY A 49 -13.31 13.12 -1.50
C GLY A 49 -13.60 13.50 -2.95
N GLN A 50 -13.77 14.79 -3.24
CA GLN A 50 -13.88 15.30 -4.61
C GLN A 50 -12.57 15.09 -5.37
N ALA A 51 -11.42 15.48 -4.79
CA ALA A 51 -10.11 15.26 -5.38
C ALA A 51 -9.84 13.78 -5.69
N ALA A 52 -10.24 12.87 -4.80
CA ALA A 52 -10.11 11.44 -5.04
C ALA A 52 -10.90 10.95 -6.27
N LYS A 53 -12.05 11.57 -6.55
CA LYS A 53 -12.91 11.23 -7.71
C LYS A 53 -12.42 11.84 -9.00
N THR A 54 -11.87 13.06 -8.97
CA THR A 54 -11.43 13.80 -10.17
C THR A 54 -10.01 13.46 -10.59
N ASP A 55 -9.10 13.38 -9.63
CA ASP A 55 -7.66 13.25 -9.88
C ASP A 55 -7.16 11.83 -9.59
N GLY A 56 -8.02 10.97 -9.05
CA GLY A 56 -7.64 9.67 -8.57
C GLY A 56 -7.05 9.71 -7.16
N VAL A 57 -6.63 8.54 -6.68
CA VAL A 57 -6.11 8.38 -5.33
C VAL A 57 -4.58 8.32 -5.32
N SER A 58 -3.97 8.87 -4.27
CA SER A 58 -2.53 8.80 -4.03
C SER A 58 -2.24 8.58 -2.55
N GLY A 59 -1.05 8.05 -2.24
CA GLY A 59 -0.61 7.88 -0.85
C GLY A 59 -0.67 9.19 -0.05
N LYS A 60 -0.27 10.31 -0.67
CA LYS A 60 -0.36 11.65 -0.06
C LYS A 60 -1.79 12.09 0.21
N LEU A 61 -2.71 11.83 -0.73
CA LEU A 61 -4.13 12.17 -0.55
C LEU A 61 -4.72 11.37 0.62
N TYR A 62 -4.51 10.07 0.65
CA TYR A 62 -4.99 9.23 1.75
C TYR A 62 -4.35 9.59 3.10
N TYR A 63 -3.07 9.96 3.12
CA TYR A 63 -2.41 10.49 4.31
C TYR A 63 -3.11 11.75 4.86
N ASN A 64 -3.46 12.70 3.98
CA ASN A 64 -4.16 13.92 4.39
C ASN A 64 -5.58 13.62 4.89
N ILE A 65 -6.28 12.67 4.27
CA ILE A 65 -7.60 12.20 4.73
C ILE A 65 -7.47 11.56 6.13
N ALA A 66 -6.46 10.71 6.35
CA ALA A 66 -6.20 10.09 7.65
C ALA A 66 -5.97 11.14 8.74
N ASN A 67 -5.14 12.15 8.47
CA ASN A 67 -4.89 13.27 9.38
C ASN A 67 -6.19 14.02 9.71
N THR A 68 -7.07 14.17 8.73
CA THR A 68 -8.34 14.87 8.92
C THR A 68 -9.28 14.05 9.82
N HIS A 69 -9.39 12.74 9.60
CA HIS A 69 -10.14 11.84 10.48
C HIS A 69 -9.55 11.79 11.90
N TYR A 70 -8.21 11.84 12.01
CA TYR A 70 -7.55 11.93 13.32
C TYR A 70 -8.00 13.18 14.11
N ARG A 71 -8.11 14.34 13.45
CA ARG A 71 -8.63 15.58 14.06
C ARG A 71 -10.08 15.44 14.49
N LEU A 72 -10.89 14.72 13.74
CA LEU A 72 -12.28 14.40 14.06
C LEU A 72 -12.44 13.29 15.11
N LYS A 73 -11.33 12.67 15.55
CA LYS A 73 -11.30 11.55 16.51
C LYS A 73 -12.00 10.28 16.01
N ASP A 74 -12.14 10.13 14.70
CA ASP A 74 -12.66 8.95 14.03
C ASP A 74 -11.54 7.91 13.90
N ARG A 75 -11.47 6.97 14.82
CA ARG A 75 -10.33 6.06 14.99
C ARG A 75 -10.23 5.07 13.83
N GLY A 76 -11.35 4.47 13.45
CA GLY A 76 -11.39 3.45 12.41
C GLY A 76 -11.00 4.01 11.05
N GLN A 77 -11.56 5.16 10.68
CA GLN A 77 -11.21 5.81 9.42
C GLN A 77 -9.76 6.32 9.43
N THR A 78 -9.27 6.82 10.56
CA THR A 78 -7.86 7.25 10.68
C THR A 78 -6.91 6.11 10.32
N ILE A 79 -7.08 4.95 10.96
CA ILE A 79 -6.23 3.79 10.72
C ILE A 79 -6.41 3.27 9.28
N LEU A 80 -7.67 3.19 8.80
CA LEU A 80 -7.98 2.76 7.44
C LEU A 80 -7.23 3.60 6.39
N TYR A 81 -7.29 4.92 6.52
CA TYR A 81 -6.67 5.79 5.53
C TYR A 81 -5.15 5.86 5.64
N TYR A 82 -4.55 5.71 6.83
CA TYR A 82 -3.10 5.53 6.94
C TYR A 82 -2.64 4.21 6.30
N GLU A 83 -3.37 3.11 6.51
CA GLU A 83 -3.08 1.83 5.85
C GLU A 83 -3.17 1.96 4.32
N ARG A 84 -4.23 2.60 3.80
CA ARG A 84 -4.37 2.88 2.37
C ARG A 84 -3.26 3.77 1.83
N ALA A 85 -2.83 4.77 2.60
CA ALA A 85 -1.71 5.61 2.22
C ALA A 85 -0.43 4.79 2.06
N LEU A 86 -0.16 3.87 2.99
CA LEU A 86 1.01 2.99 2.97
C LEU A 86 0.91 1.88 1.92
N MET A 87 -0.30 1.46 1.52
CA MET A 87 -0.45 0.57 0.37
C MET A 87 -0.01 1.22 -0.94
N LEU A 88 -0.38 2.49 -1.14
CA LEU A 88 -0.02 3.24 -2.35
C LEU A 88 1.41 3.79 -2.29
N ASP A 89 1.88 4.20 -1.12
CA ASP A 89 3.23 4.71 -0.89
C ASP A 89 3.86 4.09 0.36
N PRO A 90 4.41 2.87 0.25
CA PRO A 90 5.08 2.21 1.36
C PRO A 90 6.32 2.93 1.87
N SER A 91 6.88 3.84 1.09
CA SER A 91 8.07 4.62 1.46
C SER A 91 7.76 5.82 2.35
N ASN A 92 6.48 6.15 2.55
CA ASN A 92 6.05 7.27 3.38
C ASN A 92 6.31 6.99 4.87
N SER A 93 7.49 7.39 5.33
CA SER A 93 7.91 7.21 6.73
C SER A 93 7.04 7.96 7.73
N GLN A 94 6.47 9.10 7.32
CA GLN A 94 5.60 9.90 8.18
C GLN A 94 4.24 9.22 8.40
N ALA A 95 3.62 8.70 7.32
CA ALA A 95 2.38 7.94 7.45
C ALA A 95 2.56 6.70 8.34
N ARG A 96 3.73 6.05 8.27
CA ARG A 96 4.07 4.90 9.10
C ARG A 96 4.22 5.30 10.57
N ALA A 97 4.96 6.35 10.86
CA ALA A 97 5.15 6.85 12.22
C ALA A 97 3.83 7.32 12.85
N ASP A 98 2.99 8.03 12.08
CA ASP A 98 1.69 8.50 12.55
C ASP A 98 0.72 7.33 12.79
N LEU A 99 0.74 6.30 11.94
CA LEU A 99 -0.05 5.07 12.15
C LEU A 99 0.36 4.35 13.43
N GLU A 100 1.66 4.18 13.65
CA GLU A 100 2.21 3.56 14.87
C GLU A 100 1.81 4.37 16.12
N PHE A 101 1.98 5.70 16.05
CA PHE A 101 1.58 6.61 17.13
C PHE A 101 0.09 6.49 17.48
N VAL A 102 -0.81 6.48 16.50
CA VAL A 102 -2.25 6.39 16.79
C VAL A 102 -2.64 5.02 17.32
N ARG A 103 -2.00 3.94 16.88
CA ARG A 103 -2.20 2.58 17.39
C ARG A 103 -1.79 2.49 18.86
N GLU A 104 -0.60 2.99 19.19
CA GLU A 104 -0.13 3.04 20.57
C GLU A 104 -1.06 3.88 21.45
N LYS A 105 -1.38 5.10 21.01
CA LYS A 105 -2.26 6.02 21.73
C LYS A 105 -3.65 5.45 22.02
N TRP A 106 -4.21 4.68 21.10
CA TRP A 106 -5.53 4.08 21.26
C TRP A 106 -5.50 2.63 21.76
N GLN A 107 -4.32 2.13 22.09
CA GLN A 107 -4.10 0.76 22.56
C GLN A 107 -4.69 -0.29 21.60
N ILE A 108 -4.50 -0.07 20.32
CA ILE A 108 -4.86 -1.00 19.25
C ILE A 108 -3.59 -1.77 18.92
N SER A 109 -3.33 -2.85 19.66
CA SER A 109 -2.20 -3.72 19.37
C SER A 109 -2.53 -4.55 18.12
N GLU A 110 -1.76 -4.38 17.07
CA GLU A 110 -1.56 -5.40 16.07
C GLU A 110 -0.30 -6.16 16.46
N ASP A 111 -0.47 -7.38 16.88
CA ASP A 111 0.63 -8.33 16.83
C ASP A 111 0.80 -8.69 15.36
N THR A 112 1.45 -7.77 14.63
CA THR A 112 1.84 -8.05 13.28
C THR A 112 2.97 -9.06 13.38
N GLY A 113 2.66 -10.34 13.25
CA GLY A 113 3.66 -11.37 13.01
C GLY A 113 4.41 -11.16 11.69
N ALA A 114 4.54 -9.89 11.29
CA ALA A 114 5.32 -9.46 10.15
C ALA A 114 6.77 -9.79 10.44
N SER A 115 7.31 -10.72 9.68
CA SER A 115 8.73 -11.04 9.79
C SER A 115 9.54 -9.75 9.54
N VAL A 116 10.68 -9.59 10.22
CA VAL A 116 11.62 -8.47 10.03
C VAL A 116 11.93 -8.25 8.54
N VAL A 117 11.93 -9.33 7.77
CA VAL A 117 12.12 -9.29 6.31
C VAL A 117 10.96 -8.56 5.62
N ALA A 118 9.72 -8.86 5.97
CA ALA A 118 8.54 -8.22 5.39
C ALA A 118 8.47 -6.73 5.72
N ASP A 119 8.90 -6.33 6.91
CA ASP A 119 9.01 -4.91 7.28
C ASP A 119 10.11 -4.20 6.49
N THR A 120 11.30 -4.82 6.38
CA THR A 120 12.41 -4.25 5.63
C THR A 120 12.09 -4.10 4.14
N VAL A 121 11.55 -5.14 3.51
CA VAL A 121 11.14 -5.12 2.10
C VAL A 121 10.00 -4.11 1.88
N GLY A 122 9.08 -4.01 2.83
CA GLY A 122 7.93 -3.12 2.82
C GLY A 122 8.25 -1.63 2.98
N ARG A 123 9.51 -1.25 3.20
CA ARG A 123 9.93 0.17 3.28
C ARG A 123 10.11 0.83 1.92
N LEU A 124 10.32 0.03 0.88
CA LEU A 124 10.47 0.51 -0.49
C LEU A 124 9.22 0.22 -1.31
N SER A 125 8.87 1.14 -2.20
CA SER A 125 7.76 0.96 -3.13
C SER A 125 8.10 -0.09 -4.19
N THR A 126 7.07 -0.68 -4.82
CA THR A 126 7.22 -1.58 -5.96
C THR A 126 8.10 -0.97 -7.06
N ASN A 127 7.86 0.32 -7.37
CA ASN A 127 8.63 1.05 -8.38
C ASN A 127 10.10 1.21 -8.00
N ALA A 128 10.41 1.42 -6.71
CA ALA A 128 11.79 1.50 -6.25
C ALA A 128 12.52 0.16 -6.43
N TRP A 129 11.89 -0.96 -6.06
CA TRP A 129 12.43 -2.29 -6.29
C TRP A 129 12.62 -2.60 -7.78
N ALA A 130 11.64 -2.24 -8.62
CA ALA A 130 11.74 -2.39 -10.08
C ALA A 130 12.90 -1.56 -10.66
N THR A 131 13.08 -0.32 -10.18
CA THR A 131 14.20 0.53 -10.61
C THR A 131 15.55 -0.07 -10.22
N ILE A 132 15.69 -0.58 -8.99
CA ILE A 132 16.90 -1.28 -8.54
C ILE A 132 17.18 -2.49 -9.45
N ALA A 133 16.16 -3.27 -9.80
CA ALA A 133 16.31 -4.44 -10.67
C ALA A 133 16.81 -4.04 -12.07
N VAL A 134 16.24 -3.00 -12.68
CA VAL A 134 16.68 -2.50 -14.01
C VAL A 134 18.09 -1.98 -13.96
N VAL A 135 18.46 -1.18 -12.96
CA VAL A 135 19.83 -0.65 -12.81
C VAL A 135 20.82 -1.78 -12.60
N ALA A 136 20.50 -2.75 -11.72
CA ALA A 136 21.37 -3.91 -11.49
C ALA A 136 21.55 -4.76 -12.76
N PHE A 137 20.48 -4.93 -13.55
CA PHE A 137 20.55 -5.63 -14.83
C PHE A 137 21.47 -4.95 -15.85
N LEU A 138 21.31 -3.62 -16.03
CA LEU A 138 22.16 -2.85 -16.93
C LEU A 138 23.65 -2.90 -16.49
N LEU A 139 23.89 -2.82 -15.17
CA LEU A 139 25.23 -2.93 -14.62
C LEU A 139 25.82 -4.33 -14.84
N THR A 140 25.00 -5.39 -14.75
CA THR A 140 25.41 -6.76 -15.07
C THR A 140 25.87 -6.87 -16.53
N LEU A 141 25.11 -6.30 -17.47
CA LEU A 141 25.48 -6.29 -18.90
C LEU A 141 26.79 -5.53 -19.13
N LEU A 142 26.98 -4.38 -18.48
CA LEU A 142 28.20 -3.59 -18.59
C LEU A 142 29.42 -4.35 -18.06
N LEU A 143 29.30 -5.00 -16.90
CA LEU A 143 30.38 -5.80 -16.31
C LEU A 143 30.67 -7.05 -17.10
N ALA A 144 29.68 -7.70 -17.70
CA ALA A 144 29.85 -8.84 -18.59
C ALA A 144 30.58 -8.41 -19.88
N ALA A 145 30.22 -7.26 -20.46
CA ALA A 145 30.94 -6.69 -21.61
C ALA A 145 32.39 -6.34 -21.24
N ALA A 146 32.63 -5.77 -20.08
CA ALA A 146 33.96 -5.48 -19.57
C ALA A 146 34.79 -6.76 -19.36
N TYR A 147 34.17 -7.85 -18.88
CA TYR A 147 34.81 -9.15 -18.75
C TYR A 147 35.33 -9.69 -20.11
N VAL A 148 34.50 -9.57 -21.16
CA VAL A 148 34.88 -10.03 -22.52
C VAL A 148 35.95 -9.15 -23.15
N ALA A 149 35.86 -7.84 -23.02
CA ALA A 149 36.74 -6.86 -23.65
C ALA A 149 38.05 -6.59 -22.88
N ALA A 150 38.13 -7.01 -21.61
CA ALA A 150 39.26 -6.64 -20.75
C ALA A 150 40.60 -7.25 -21.21
N PRO A 151 41.65 -6.42 -21.34
CA PRO A 151 42.98 -6.92 -21.73
C PRO A 151 43.73 -7.59 -20.57
N SER A 152 43.39 -7.29 -19.31
CA SER A 152 44.11 -7.84 -18.15
C SER A 152 43.27 -8.85 -17.37
N VAL A 153 43.96 -9.83 -16.74
CA VAL A 153 43.33 -10.86 -15.90
C VAL A 153 42.63 -10.23 -14.67
N ALA A 154 43.17 -9.16 -14.11
CA ALA A 154 42.58 -8.48 -12.97
C ALA A 154 41.22 -7.87 -13.32
N LEU A 155 41.10 -7.17 -14.46
CA LEU A 155 39.84 -6.62 -14.94
C LEU A 155 38.82 -7.69 -15.28
N ARG A 156 39.24 -8.82 -15.83
CA ARG A 156 38.35 -9.99 -16.07
C ARG A 156 37.78 -10.55 -14.78
N LYS A 157 38.58 -10.67 -13.72
CA LYS A 157 38.08 -11.09 -12.41
C LYS A 157 37.04 -10.13 -11.86
N VAL A 158 37.31 -8.82 -11.92
CA VAL A 158 36.35 -7.80 -11.48
C VAL A 158 35.05 -7.88 -12.30
N GLY A 159 35.15 -8.01 -13.64
CA GLY A 159 33.98 -8.15 -14.51
C GLY A 159 33.15 -9.40 -14.16
N PHE A 160 33.80 -10.55 -13.96
CA PHE A 160 33.11 -11.80 -13.66
C PHE A 160 32.40 -11.78 -12.29
N PHE A 161 33.13 -11.46 -11.20
CA PHE A 161 32.55 -11.43 -9.85
C PHE A 161 31.55 -10.28 -9.68
N GLY A 162 31.83 -9.13 -10.30
CA GLY A 162 30.92 -7.99 -10.30
C GLY A 162 29.61 -8.30 -11.03
N ALA A 163 29.68 -8.93 -12.22
CA ALA A 163 28.49 -9.33 -12.96
C ALA A 163 27.66 -10.37 -12.16
N GLY A 164 28.32 -11.33 -11.52
CA GLY A 164 27.64 -12.31 -10.66
C GLY A 164 26.92 -11.66 -9.47
N LEU A 165 27.56 -10.71 -8.81
CA LEU A 165 26.97 -9.99 -7.67
C LEU A 165 25.77 -9.13 -8.10
N THR A 166 25.93 -8.35 -9.19
CA THR A 166 24.84 -7.48 -9.68
C THR A 166 23.67 -8.29 -10.22
N LEU A 167 23.93 -9.47 -10.82
CA LEU A 167 22.87 -10.40 -11.21
C LEU A 167 22.10 -10.92 -10.00
N ALA A 168 22.78 -11.29 -8.92
CA ALA A 168 22.13 -11.72 -7.70
C ALA A 168 21.24 -10.60 -7.11
N VAL A 169 21.73 -9.36 -7.07
CA VAL A 169 20.94 -8.19 -6.65
C VAL A 169 19.73 -8.00 -7.56
N CYS A 170 19.89 -8.15 -8.88
CA CYS A 170 18.78 -8.05 -9.83
C CYS A 170 17.68 -9.08 -9.53
N VAL A 171 18.05 -10.34 -9.29
CA VAL A 171 17.09 -11.41 -8.97
C VAL A 171 16.34 -11.09 -7.66
N VAL A 172 17.07 -10.73 -6.61
CA VAL A 172 16.46 -10.37 -5.31
C VAL A 172 15.51 -9.19 -5.47
N ALA A 173 15.91 -8.13 -6.17
CA ALA A 173 15.07 -6.96 -6.39
C ALA A 173 13.80 -7.29 -7.18
N ASN A 174 13.86 -8.19 -8.18
CA ASN A 174 12.68 -8.66 -8.89
C ASN A 174 11.73 -9.44 -7.98
N VAL A 175 12.23 -10.34 -7.14
CA VAL A 175 11.43 -11.09 -6.17
C VAL A 175 10.74 -10.12 -5.20
N CYS A 176 11.45 -9.13 -4.67
CA CYS A 176 10.88 -8.09 -3.80
C CYS A 176 9.82 -7.26 -4.52
N ALA A 177 10.05 -6.88 -5.79
CA ALA A 177 9.07 -6.14 -6.59
C ALA A 177 7.78 -6.93 -6.81
N ILE A 178 7.87 -8.22 -7.13
CA ILE A 178 6.72 -9.12 -7.31
C ILE A 178 5.95 -9.27 -6.00
N TYR A 179 6.65 -9.49 -4.89
CA TYR A 179 6.05 -9.59 -3.57
C TYR A 179 5.28 -8.31 -3.20
N MET A 180 5.89 -7.13 -3.39
CA MET A 180 5.26 -5.85 -3.11
C MET A 180 4.08 -5.56 -4.03
N TYR A 181 4.16 -5.96 -5.31
CA TYR A 181 3.05 -5.85 -6.24
C TYR A 181 1.85 -6.70 -5.79
N GLY A 182 2.09 -7.95 -5.43
CA GLY A 182 1.05 -8.83 -4.88
C GLY A 182 0.39 -8.24 -3.64
N ARG A 183 1.19 -7.69 -2.71
CA ARG A 183 0.68 -7.04 -1.50
C ARG A 183 -0.15 -5.79 -1.79
N ALA A 184 0.25 -4.98 -2.77
CA ALA A 184 -0.47 -3.76 -3.16
C ALA A 184 -1.78 -4.04 -3.90
N THR A 185 -1.93 -5.22 -4.50
CA THR A 185 -3.13 -5.63 -5.23
C THR A 185 -4.04 -6.57 -4.44
N SER A 186 -3.58 -7.11 -3.31
CA SER A 186 -4.41 -7.94 -2.44
C SER A 186 -5.39 -7.08 -1.65
N HIS A 187 -6.65 -7.47 -1.66
CA HIS A 187 -7.71 -6.85 -0.85
C HIS A 187 -8.09 -7.79 0.30
N ASP A 188 -7.08 -8.43 0.88
CA ASP A 188 -7.26 -9.50 1.87
C ASP A 188 -7.33 -8.97 3.31
N CYS A 189 -7.28 -7.65 3.49
CA CYS A 189 -7.32 -7.03 4.80
C CYS A 189 -8.47 -6.03 4.91
N ALA A 190 -9.02 -5.89 6.11
CA ALA A 190 -10.04 -4.89 6.41
C ALA A 190 -9.80 -4.28 7.80
N ILE A 191 -10.32 -3.08 8.01
CA ILE A 191 -10.32 -2.40 9.29
C ILE A 191 -11.74 -2.37 9.85
N VAL A 192 -11.87 -2.63 11.15
CA VAL A 192 -13.13 -2.41 11.88
C VAL A 192 -13.39 -0.91 11.97
N THR A 193 -14.49 -0.47 11.36
CA THR A 193 -14.84 0.96 11.26
C THR A 193 -16.04 1.35 12.14
N VAL A 194 -16.61 0.40 12.87
CA VAL A 194 -17.64 0.67 13.89
C VAL A 194 -17.03 0.68 15.28
N PRO A 195 -17.61 1.39 16.26
CA PRO A 195 -17.06 1.47 17.63
C PRO A 195 -16.81 0.11 18.27
N GLN A 196 -17.66 -0.87 17.97
CA GLN A 196 -17.49 -2.25 18.38
C GLN A 196 -18.14 -3.20 17.37
N ALA A 197 -17.34 -4.07 16.77
CA ALA A 197 -17.82 -5.15 15.92
C ALA A 197 -18.00 -6.42 16.76
N THR A 198 -19.18 -7.05 16.65
CA THR A 198 -19.45 -8.36 17.25
C THR A 198 -19.26 -9.43 16.21
N LEU A 199 -18.37 -10.38 16.47
CA LEU A 199 -18.05 -11.48 15.58
C LEU A 199 -18.74 -12.76 16.08
N GLY A 200 -19.23 -13.54 15.14
CA GLY A 200 -19.99 -14.76 15.41
C GLY A 200 -19.32 -16.02 14.90
N THR A 201 -19.77 -17.17 15.38
CA THR A 201 -19.32 -18.47 14.89
C THR A 201 -19.96 -18.87 13.55
N ALA A 202 -20.97 -18.11 13.09
CA ALA A 202 -21.68 -18.35 11.84
C ALA A 202 -21.94 -17.01 11.11
N PRO A 203 -22.16 -17.02 9.77
CA PRO A 203 -22.39 -15.81 8.98
C PRO A 203 -23.82 -15.25 9.18
N ARG A 204 -24.16 -14.91 10.40
CA ARG A 204 -25.42 -14.28 10.80
C ARG A 204 -25.21 -13.41 12.03
N GLN A 205 -26.20 -12.58 12.35
CA GLN A 205 -26.17 -11.78 13.56
C GLN A 205 -26.05 -12.69 14.81
N PRO A 206 -24.88 -12.66 15.51
CA PRO A 206 -24.65 -13.56 16.61
C PRO A 206 -25.51 -13.20 17.83
N LYS A 207 -26.09 -14.22 18.47
CA LYS A 207 -26.92 -14.05 19.69
C LYS A 207 -26.39 -14.95 20.80
N GLY A 208 -26.24 -14.38 21.99
CA GLY A 208 -25.87 -15.12 23.19
C GLY A 208 -24.57 -15.94 23.01
N LYS A 209 -24.65 -17.24 23.05
CA LYS A 209 -23.49 -18.15 22.93
C LYS A 209 -22.85 -18.20 21.53
N GLU A 210 -23.48 -17.64 20.51
CA GLU A 210 -22.91 -17.57 19.15
C GLU A 210 -21.90 -16.44 19.00
N VAL A 211 -21.79 -15.53 19.98
CA VAL A 211 -20.76 -14.50 19.99
C VAL A 211 -19.41 -15.15 20.25
N ALA A 212 -18.52 -15.10 19.25
CA ALA A 212 -17.16 -15.60 19.37
C ALA A 212 -16.31 -14.64 20.20
N PHE A 213 -16.22 -13.39 19.74
CA PHE A 213 -15.55 -12.29 20.44
C PHE A 213 -15.99 -10.93 19.85
N LYS A 214 -15.49 -9.87 20.46
CA LYS A 214 -15.74 -8.51 20.01
C LYS A 214 -14.44 -7.81 19.67
N LEU A 215 -14.43 -7.03 18.61
CA LEU A 215 -13.31 -6.18 18.22
C LEU A 215 -13.69 -4.71 18.36
N LYS A 216 -12.73 -3.92 18.82
CA LYS A 216 -12.87 -2.47 18.88
C LYS A 216 -12.59 -1.85 17.50
N GLU A 217 -13.03 -0.63 17.32
CA GLU A 217 -12.72 0.20 16.17
C GLU A 217 -11.21 0.29 15.93
N GLY A 218 -10.81 0.24 14.66
CA GLY A 218 -9.41 0.33 14.24
C GLY A 218 -8.66 -0.99 14.16
N TYR A 219 -9.24 -2.11 14.66
CA TYR A 219 -8.57 -3.41 14.53
C TYR A 219 -8.52 -3.86 13.08
N LYS A 220 -7.36 -4.35 12.66
CA LYS A 220 -7.12 -4.95 11.36
C LYS A 220 -7.43 -6.44 11.41
N VAL A 221 -8.12 -6.92 10.40
CA VAL A 221 -8.46 -8.34 10.24
C VAL A 221 -8.09 -8.80 8.85
N GLN A 222 -7.69 -10.06 8.71
CA GLN A 222 -7.44 -10.69 7.43
C GLN A 222 -8.70 -11.39 6.94
N LEU A 223 -9.10 -11.12 5.71
CA LEU A 223 -10.25 -11.77 5.06
C LEU A 223 -9.83 -13.13 4.55
N ARG A 224 -10.59 -14.16 4.89
CA ARG A 224 -10.36 -15.55 4.45
C ARG A 224 -11.40 -16.01 3.46
N ASP A 225 -12.65 -15.67 3.70
CA ASP A 225 -13.78 -16.06 2.86
C ASP A 225 -14.92 -15.04 2.95
N SER A 226 -15.88 -15.12 2.06
CA SER A 226 -17.07 -14.27 2.12
C SER A 226 -18.31 -15.01 1.65
N VAL A 227 -19.42 -14.80 2.36
CA VAL A 227 -20.73 -15.37 2.02
C VAL A 227 -21.76 -14.26 1.92
N SER A 228 -22.58 -14.32 0.89
CA SER A 228 -23.73 -13.43 0.72
C SER A 228 -25.00 -14.21 1.03
N LEU A 229 -25.67 -13.82 2.08
CA LEU A 229 -26.93 -14.46 2.50
C LEU A 229 -28.10 -13.57 2.09
N ARG A 230 -29.06 -14.16 1.38
CA ARG A 230 -30.30 -13.50 1.02
C ARG A 230 -31.34 -13.72 2.10
N ASN A 231 -31.71 -12.64 2.78
CA ASN A 231 -32.75 -12.64 3.80
C ASN A 231 -33.93 -11.80 3.29
N GLY A 232 -34.86 -12.45 2.60
CA GLY A 232 -35.96 -11.77 1.89
C GLY A 232 -35.46 -10.91 0.73
N LEU A 233 -35.70 -9.60 0.78
CA LEU A 233 -35.28 -8.62 -0.23
C LEU A 233 -33.88 -8.07 0.01
N VAL A 234 -33.27 -8.33 1.16
CA VAL A 234 -31.95 -7.80 1.53
C VAL A 234 -30.89 -8.89 1.40
N THR A 235 -29.81 -8.57 0.68
CA THR A 235 -28.61 -9.41 0.64
C THR A 235 -27.62 -8.88 1.66
N GLU A 236 -27.29 -9.66 2.66
CA GLU A 236 -26.27 -9.34 3.66
C GLU A 236 -24.99 -10.10 3.33
N LYS A 237 -23.87 -9.37 3.24
CA LYS A 237 -22.56 -9.94 3.03
C LYS A 237 -21.84 -10.11 4.36
N TRP A 238 -21.29 -11.28 4.56
CA TRP A 238 -20.52 -11.67 5.75
C TRP A 238 -19.12 -12.10 5.32
N TYR A 239 -18.14 -11.77 6.14
CA TYR A 239 -16.75 -12.14 5.93
C TYR A 239 -16.27 -13.06 7.04
N ASP A 240 -15.65 -14.18 6.67
CA ASP A 240 -14.84 -14.97 7.58
C ASP A 240 -13.50 -14.27 7.74
N VAL A 241 -13.19 -13.83 8.94
CA VAL A 241 -12.00 -13.06 9.23
C VAL A 241 -11.13 -13.76 10.25
N GLU A 242 -9.83 -13.54 10.08
CA GLU A 242 -8.81 -14.00 11.02
C GLU A 242 -8.12 -12.77 11.64
N THR A 243 -8.02 -12.80 12.95
CA THR A 243 -7.29 -11.77 13.72
C THR A 243 -5.81 -12.12 13.81
N SER A 244 -4.97 -11.18 14.22
CA SER A 244 -3.53 -11.37 14.40
C SER A 244 -3.16 -12.50 15.37
N ASP A 245 -4.02 -12.79 16.35
CA ASP A 245 -3.89 -13.89 17.29
C ASP A 245 -4.49 -15.22 16.77
N SER A 246 -4.68 -15.33 15.44
CA SER A 246 -5.17 -16.53 14.73
C SER A 246 -6.58 -16.99 15.13
N ARG A 247 -7.39 -16.12 15.74
CA ARG A 247 -8.81 -16.42 15.98
C ARG A 247 -9.63 -16.14 14.73
N ARG A 248 -10.52 -17.05 14.38
CA ARG A 248 -11.41 -16.93 13.23
C ARG A 248 -12.86 -16.76 13.66
N ALA A 249 -13.57 -15.88 12.96
CA ALA A 249 -14.99 -15.64 13.17
C ALA A 249 -15.62 -14.86 12.01
N TRP A 250 -16.96 -14.86 11.96
CA TRP A 250 -17.73 -14.14 10.95
C TRP A 250 -18.09 -12.74 11.41
N VAL A 251 -17.92 -11.76 10.52
CA VAL A 251 -18.28 -10.36 10.74
C VAL A 251 -19.14 -9.84 9.59
N SER A 252 -20.07 -8.95 9.92
CA SER A 252 -20.89 -8.28 8.90
C SER A 252 -20.04 -7.30 8.08
N ALA A 253 -20.28 -7.27 6.77
CA ALA A 253 -19.67 -6.29 5.87
C ALA A 253 -19.92 -4.82 6.29
N LYS A 254 -20.98 -4.56 7.05
CA LYS A 254 -21.28 -3.22 7.57
C LYS A 254 -20.35 -2.76 8.69
N SER A 255 -19.63 -3.69 9.30
CA SER A 255 -18.76 -3.41 10.46
C SER A 255 -17.30 -3.21 10.10
N ILE A 256 -16.93 -3.55 8.88
CA ILE A 256 -15.54 -3.48 8.40
C ILE A 256 -15.46 -2.77 7.06
N THR A 257 -14.30 -2.19 6.79
CA THR A 257 -14.00 -1.59 5.48
C THR A 257 -12.71 -2.21 4.94
N ILE A 258 -12.75 -2.70 3.71
CA ILE A 258 -11.60 -3.30 3.02
C ILE A 258 -10.58 -2.21 2.71
N ILE A 259 -9.31 -2.54 2.91
CA ILE A 259 -8.19 -1.62 2.65
C ILE A 259 -7.95 -1.50 1.15
#